data_d9887ddf600a46c374593080618db0e1
#
_entry.id   d9887ddf600a46c374593080618db0e1
#
_cell.length_a   1.000
_cell.length_b   1.000
_cell.length_c   1.000
_cell.angle_alpha   90.00
_cell.angle_beta   90.00
_cell.angle_gamma   90.00
#
_symmetry.space_group_name_H-M   'P 1'
#
loop_
_entity.id
_entity.type
_entity.pdbx_description
1 polymer ?
#
loop_
_entity_poly.entity_id
_entity_poly.type
_entity_poly.pdbx_seq_one_letter_code
_entity_poly.pdbx_strand_id
1 'polypeptide(L)'
;CCMDGRFDLEPATRYMSDSLGYAALNEENPYPATRDQIETMAKEAGVELHKEQRHTDPPDEEAKAYLSDLLEQIDDLCAERQGLLDQKKLCEDGIAQYSHFLNLKVNVDEILDCQHVKVRFGFLPTEGYNKLMSNYADDPYILFVECTQTKTGYWGIYLTPREKALETDGIFSMLYFEPVYVPGAAGSPAEIIEHFKENLEVVKKSVDDVNARIAALWHDHEAKVQMLYDTVRYYAAMYDLRRMAAVKGSHFFCVGWVPAPDVEEIAGKARAVKDLRVTVDGPEAAGKMTPPTKLKNPWWSRPFEFFVEMYGLPAYGETDV
;
A
#
# COMPACT_ATOMS: atom_id res chain seq x y z
N CYS A 1 22.12 11.54 -22.11
CA CYS A 1 22.37 10.35 -22.97
C CYS A 1 22.06 9.06 -22.20
N CYS A 2 22.65 8.85 -21.01
CA CYS A 2 22.37 7.64 -20.19
C CYS A 2 20.91 7.60 -19.74
N MET A 3 20.34 8.70 -19.29
CA MET A 3 18.95 8.77 -18.84
C MET A 3 17.93 8.68 -19.99
N ASP A 4 18.34 8.92 -21.21
CA ASP A 4 17.50 8.78 -22.42
C ASP A 4 17.54 7.38 -23.03
N GLY A 5 18.27 6.42 -22.37
CA GLY A 5 18.41 5.05 -22.87
C GLY A 5 19.18 4.90 -24.18
N ARG A 6 19.96 5.91 -24.57
CA ARG A 6 20.81 5.90 -25.77
C ARG A 6 22.27 5.50 -25.47
N PHE A 7 22.65 5.49 -24.21
CA PHE A 7 23.94 5.03 -23.74
C PHE A 7 23.71 4.08 -22.56
N ASP A 8 23.95 2.81 -22.78
CA ASP A 8 23.79 1.78 -21.77
C ASP A 8 25.11 1.58 -21.04
N LEU A 9 25.16 2.01 -19.78
CA LEU A 9 26.35 1.97 -18.94
C LEU A 9 26.59 0.57 -18.40
N GLU A 10 27.83 0.10 -18.57
CA GLU A 10 28.32 -1.13 -17.98
C GLU A 10 29.24 -0.84 -16.79
N PRO A 11 29.30 -1.72 -15.76
CA PRO A 11 30.26 -1.56 -14.67
C PRO A 11 31.70 -1.54 -15.20
N ALA A 12 32.35 -0.39 -15.13
CA ALA A 12 33.69 -0.20 -15.68
C ALA A 12 34.74 -1.12 -15.04
N THR A 13 34.47 -1.63 -13.83
CA THR A 13 35.31 -2.63 -13.14
C THR A 13 35.40 -3.97 -13.88
N ARG A 14 34.46 -4.29 -14.78
CA ARG A 14 34.55 -5.47 -15.64
C ARG A 14 35.63 -5.37 -16.71
N TYR A 15 35.98 -4.13 -17.10
CA TYR A 15 36.98 -3.84 -18.14
C TYR A 15 38.34 -3.47 -17.55
N MET A 16 38.36 -3.01 -16.29
CA MET A 16 39.59 -2.60 -15.60
C MET A 16 39.94 -3.63 -14.53
N SER A 17 41.10 -4.27 -14.68
CA SER A 17 41.60 -5.19 -13.65
C SER A 17 42.10 -4.39 -12.42
N ASP A 18 41.94 -4.95 -11.24
CA ASP A 18 42.48 -4.40 -9.97
C ASP A 18 44.00 -4.13 -10.04
N SER A 19 44.71 -4.86 -10.92
CA SER A 19 46.12 -4.71 -11.20
C SER A 19 46.49 -3.31 -11.74
N LEU A 20 45.54 -2.58 -12.32
CA LEU A 20 45.74 -1.20 -12.82
C LEU A 20 45.46 -0.13 -11.75
N GLY A 21 45.01 -0.53 -10.57
CA GLY A 21 44.68 0.36 -9.46
C GLY A 21 43.43 1.20 -9.62
N TYR A 22 42.46 0.69 -10.43
CA TYR A 22 41.11 1.24 -10.50
C TYR A 22 40.20 0.55 -9.48
N ALA A 23 39.39 1.31 -8.79
CA ALA A 23 38.42 0.83 -7.81
C ALA A 23 37.01 1.28 -8.19
N ALA A 24 36.00 0.49 -7.81
CA ALA A 24 34.61 0.91 -7.92
C ALA A 24 34.34 2.11 -7.02
N LEU A 25 33.51 3.05 -7.48
CA LEU A 25 33.05 4.16 -6.66
C LEU A 25 31.92 3.68 -5.73
N ASN A 26 32.30 3.26 -4.52
CA ASN A 26 31.36 2.77 -3.50
C ASN A 26 30.84 3.93 -2.63
N GLU A 27 30.15 4.89 -3.26
CA GLU A 27 29.43 5.92 -2.54
C GLU A 27 28.00 5.45 -2.26
N GLU A 28 27.52 5.66 -1.04
CA GLU A 28 26.13 5.39 -0.69
C GLU A 28 25.24 6.48 -1.30
N ASN A 29 24.19 6.07 -1.99
CA ASN A 29 23.24 7.01 -2.59
C ASN A 29 22.37 7.61 -1.46
N PRO A 30 22.42 8.92 -1.20
CA PRO A 30 21.67 9.54 -0.10
C PRO A 30 20.19 9.86 -0.45
N TYR A 31 19.79 9.71 -1.72
CA TYR A 31 18.50 10.19 -2.21
C TYR A 31 17.35 9.19 -2.11
N PRO A 32 17.53 7.85 -2.09
CA PRO A 32 16.42 6.90 -2.02
C PRO A 32 15.49 7.15 -0.83
N ALA A 33 16.02 7.43 0.34
CA ALA A 33 15.22 7.70 1.54
C ALA A 33 14.28 8.91 1.35
N THR A 34 14.78 9.99 0.79
CA THR A 34 13.98 11.21 0.52
C THR A 34 12.95 10.96 -0.58
N ARG A 35 13.31 10.17 -1.61
CA ARG A 35 12.36 9.78 -2.65
C ARG A 35 11.20 8.96 -2.05
N ASP A 36 11.53 7.94 -1.28
CA ASP A 36 10.54 7.05 -0.67
C ASP A 36 9.63 7.81 0.32
N GLN A 37 10.15 8.82 1.00
CA GLN A 37 9.39 9.76 1.81
C GLN A 37 8.33 10.50 1.00
N ILE A 38 8.72 11.10 -0.14
CA ILE A 38 7.80 11.85 -1.03
C ILE A 38 6.75 10.91 -1.63
N GLU A 39 7.15 9.71 -2.06
CA GLU A 39 6.23 8.71 -2.61
C GLU A 39 5.22 8.23 -1.56
N THR A 40 5.64 8.09 -0.30
CA THR A 40 4.76 7.74 0.82
C THR A 40 3.73 8.85 1.05
N MET A 41 4.17 10.12 1.15
CA MET A 41 3.27 11.27 1.31
C MET A 41 2.22 11.34 0.20
N ALA A 42 2.64 11.18 -1.05
CA ALA A 42 1.74 11.22 -2.20
C ALA A 42 0.69 10.10 -2.14
N LYS A 43 1.12 8.88 -1.78
CA LYS A 43 0.24 7.72 -1.60
C LYS A 43 -0.79 7.95 -0.49
N GLU A 44 -0.40 8.52 0.62
CA GLU A 44 -1.28 8.82 1.76
C GLU A 44 -2.26 9.94 1.45
N ALA A 45 -1.80 10.93 0.68
CA ALA A 45 -2.66 11.98 0.14
C ALA A 45 -3.58 11.49 -0.99
N GLY A 46 -3.36 10.28 -1.52
CA GLY A 46 -4.13 9.71 -2.64
C GLY A 46 -3.84 10.39 -3.98
N VAL A 47 -2.61 10.91 -4.18
CA VAL A 47 -2.21 11.67 -5.35
C VAL A 47 -1.11 10.92 -6.13
N GLU A 48 -1.15 11.00 -7.44
CA GLU A 48 -0.11 10.45 -8.32
C GLU A 48 0.96 11.50 -8.62
N LEU A 49 2.22 11.13 -8.39
CA LEU A 49 3.38 11.94 -8.78
C LEU A 49 3.69 11.76 -10.26
N HIS A 50 3.89 12.86 -10.95
CA HIS A 50 4.28 12.85 -12.35
C HIS A 50 5.80 12.80 -12.51
N LYS A 51 6.26 12.22 -13.64
CA LYS A 51 7.68 12.15 -13.97
C LYS A 51 8.02 13.27 -14.95
N GLU A 52 8.40 14.43 -14.44
CA GLU A 52 8.88 15.53 -15.26
C GLU A 52 10.42 15.51 -15.35
N GLN A 53 10.96 16.18 -16.36
CA GLN A 53 12.42 16.31 -16.54
C GLN A 53 12.95 17.65 -15.99
N ARG A 54 12.29 18.19 -14.98
CA ARG A 54 12.73 19.41 -14.31
C ARG A 54 13.55 19.05 -13.08
N HIS A 55 14.69 19.68 -12.93
CA HIS A 55 15.52 19.52 -11.75
C HIS A 55 16.21 20.85 -11.43
N THR A 56 16.42 21.07 -10.16
CA THR A 56 17.15 22.19 -9.59
C THR A 56 18.45 21.71 -8.97
N ASP A 57 19.10 22.53 -8.16
CA ASP A 57 20.22 22.10 -7.36
C ASP A 57 19.83 20.98 -6.36
N PRO A 58 20.80 20.16 -5.89
CA PRO A 58 20.52 19.10 -4.94
C PRO A 58 19.78 19.61 -3.71
N PRO A 59 18.80 18.87 -3.16
CA PRO A 59 18.07 19.30 -2.00
C PRO A 59 19.04 19.50 -0.81
N ASP A 60 18.98 20.68 -0.24
CA ASP A 60 19.72 21.06 0.95
C ASP A 60 19.02 20.60 2.25
N GLU A 61 19.60 20.92 3.39
CA GLU A 61 19.01 20.56 4.69
C GLU A 61 17.68 21.29 4.96
N GLU A 62 17.49 22.47 4.37
CA GLU A 62 16.23 23.22 4.48
C GLU A 62 15.11 22.51 3.69
N ALA A 63 15.41 22.00 2.51
CA ALA A 63 14.46 21.22 1.71
C ALA A 63 14.10 19.89 2.40
N LYS A 64 15.06 19.23 3.03
CA LYS A 64 14.79 17.99 3.80
C LYS A 64 13.94 18.27 5.04
N ALA A 65 14.25 19.32 5.80
CA ALA A 65 13.45 19.73 6.95
C ALA A 65 12.02 20.07 6.56
N TYR A 66 11.84 20.78 5.45
CA TYR A 66 10.52 21.08 4.88
C TYR A 66 9.73 19.80 4.54
N LEU A 67 10.37 18.81 3.90
CA LEU A 67 9.71 17.54 3.58
C LEU A 67 9.34 16.76 4.84
N SER A 68 10.19 16.79 5.86
CA SER A 68 9.92 16.13 7.14
C SER A 68 8.73 16.75 7.88
N ASP A 69 8.66 18.09 7.92
CA ASP A 69 7.55 18.82 8.53
C ASP A 69 6.22 18.57 7.78
N LEU A 70 6.26 18.56 6.45
CA LEU A 70 5.07 18.26 5.65
C LEU A 70 4.60 16.82 5.84
N LEU A 71 5.54 15.86 5.92
CA LEU A 71 5.22 14.46 6.18
C LEU A 71 4.53 14.32 7.54
N GLU A 72 5.06 14.95 8.60
CA GLU A 72 4.46 14.91 9.94
C GLU A 72 3.01 15.44 9.92
N GLN A 73 2.76 16.55 9.21
CA GLN A 73 1.41 17.09 9.07
C GLN A 73 0.45 16.15 8.33
N ILE A 74 0.92 15.46 7.28
CA ILE A 74 0.11 14.49 6.54
C ILE A 74 -0.14 13.25 7.41
N ASP A 75 0.87 12.74 8.10
CA ASP A 75 0.77 11.59 9.00
C ASP A 75 -0.26 11.83 10.11
N ASP A 76 -0.25 13.02 10.72
CA ASP A 76 -1.23 13.41 11.74
C ASP A 76 -2.67 13.39 11.19
N LEU A 77 -2.89 13.95 10.01
CA LEU A 77 -4.19 13.91 9.36
C LEU A 77 -4.61 12.49 8.96
N CYS A 78 -3.68 11.67 8.52
CA CYS A 78 -3.93 10.27 8.20
C CYS A 78 -4.27 9.45 9.45
N ALA A 79 -3.62 9.72 10.58
CA ALA A 79 -3.94 9.09 11.86
C ALA A 79 -5.35 9.50 12.35
N GLU A 80 -5.71 10.78 12.23
CA GLU A 80 -7.06 11.28 12.51
C GLU A 80 -8.10 10.57 11.62
N ARG A 81 -7.84 10.48 10.31
CA ARG A 81 -8.69 9.77 9.36
C ARG A 81 -8.87 8.30 9.72
N GLN A 82 -7.78 7.61 10.08
CA GLN A 82 -7.86 6.20 10.46
C GLN A 82 -8.72 5.99 11.70
N GLY A 83 -8.57 6.83 12.72
CA GLY A 83 -9.43 6.79 13.91
C GLY A 83 -10.91 6.97 13.60
N LEU A 84 -11.24 7.89 12.68
CA LEU A 84 -12.61 8.08 12.20
C LEU A 84 -13.14 6.90 11.38
N LEU A 85 -12.31 6.26 10.56
CA LEU A 85 -12.67 5.07 9.80
C LEU A 85 -12.94 3.87 10.74
N ASP A 86 -12.19 3.73 11.81
CA ASP A 86 -12.42 2.72 12.83
C ASP A 86 -13.75 2.96 13.58
N GLN A 87 -14.07 4.23 13.91
CA GLN A 87 -15.37 4.60 14.47
C GLN A 87 -16.52 4.34 13.49
N LYS A 88 -16.34 4.67 12.20
CA LYS A 88 -17.30 4.36 11.15
C LYS A 88 -17.61 2.88 11.10
N LYS A 89 -16.57 2.05 11.10
CA LYS A 89 -16.71 0.60 11.10
C LYS A 89 -17.44 0.09 12.34
N LEU A 90 -17.13 0.64 13.51
CA LEU A 90 -17.83 0.28 14.75
C LEU A 90 -19.34 0.58 14.65
N CYS A 91 -19.73 1.72 14.08
CA CYS A 91 -21.14 2.07 13.86
C CYS A 91 -21.79 1.11 12.85
N GLU A 92 -21.14 0.81 11.73
CA GLU A 92 -21.64 -0.11 10.70
C GLU A 92 -21.82 -1.53 11.26
N ASP A 93 -20.84 -2.04 12.00
CA ASP A 93 -20.89 -3.35 12.65
C ASP A 93 -22.00 -3.38 13.72
N GLY A 94 -22.16 -2.30 14.50
CA GLY A 94 -23.23 -2.15 15.48
C GLY A 94 -24.61 -2.21 14.81
N ILE A 95 -24.84 -1.46 13.74
CA ILE A 95 -26.09 -1.48 12.99
C ILE A 95 -26.37 -2.89 12.46
N ALA A 96 -25.37 -3.55 11.86
CA ALA A 96 -25.52 -4.88 11.33
C ALA A 96 -25.91 -5.89 12.41
N GLN A 97 -25.21 -5.87 13.57
CA GLN A 97 -25.48 -6.78 14.68
C GLN A 97 -26.87 -6.57 15.28
N TYR A 98 -27.21 -5.32 15.63
CA TYR A 98 -28.52 -5.03 16.24
C TYR A 98 -29.70 -5.24 15.30
N SER A 99 -29.49 -5.18 13.97
CA SER A 99 -30.55 -5.45 12.99
C SER A 99 -31.16 -6.83 13.10
N HIS A 100 -30.39 -7.81 13.59
CA HIS A 100 -30.88 -9.17 13.84
C HIS A 100 -31.81 -9.28 15.05
N PHE A 101 -31.82 -8.27 15.93
CA PHE A 101 -32.55 -8.28 17.19
C PHE A 101 -33.68 -7.25 17.26
N LEU A 102 -34.09 -6.67 16.11
CA LEU A 102 -35.14 -5.62 16.04
C LEU A 102 -36.48 -6.04 16.66
N ASN A 103 -36.80 -7.32 16.64
CA ASN A 103 -38.06 -7.82 17.24
C ASN A 103 -38.00 -7.95 18.77
N LEU A 104 -36.84 -7.72 19.39
CA LEU A 104 -36.68 -7.70 20.82
C LEU A 104 -37.22 -6.36 21.37
N LYS A 105 -38.37 -6.43 22.05
CA LYS A 105 -39.10 -5.26 22.59
C LYS A 105 -38.70 -4.94 24.03
N VAL A 106 -37.44 -5.07 24.37
CA VAL A 106 -36.89 -4.81 25.70
C VAL A 106 -35.59 -4.05 25.59
N ASN A 107 -35.27 -3.29 26.60
CA ASN A 107 -34.01 -2.55 26.66
C ASN A 107 -32.84 -3.53 26.82
N VAL A 108 -31.82 -3.37 25.99
CA VAL A 108 -30.66 -4.26 25.97
C VAL A 108 -29.85 -4.14 27.25
N ASP A 109 -29.67 -2.94 27.76
CA ASP A 109 -28.99 -2.66 29.03
C ASP A 109 -29.70 -3.32 30.22
N GLU A 110 -31.04 -3.23 30.31
CA GLU A 110 -31.80 -3.88 31.38
C GLU A 110 -31.63 -5.39 31.39
N ILE A 111 -31.56 -6.02 30.21
CA ILE A 111 -31.36 -7.49 30.11
C ILE A 111 -29.94 -7.87 30.48
N LEU A 112 -28.94 -7.10 30.02
CA LEU A 112 -27.52 -7.38 30.30
C LEU A 112 -27.17 -7.17 31.77
N ASP A 113 -27.81 -6.22 32.43
CA ASP A 113 -27.59 -5.89 33.84
C ASP A 113 -28.30 -6.85 34.81
N CYS A 114 -29.08 -7.82 34.31
CA CYS A 114 -29.72 -8.83 35.15
C CYS A 114 -28.72 -9.61 36.00
N GLN A 115 -28.84 -9.49 37.34
CA GLN A 115 -27.89 -10.12 38.27
C GLN A 115 -28.05 -11.63 38.37
N HIS A 116 -29.26 -12.13 38.19
CA HIS A 116 -29.59 -13.55 38.39
C HIS A 116 -29.71 -14.36 37.10
N VAL A 117 -29.80 -13.67 35.97
CA VAL A 117 -29.94 -14.30 34.65
C VAL A 117 -28.75 -13.99 33.81
N LYS A 118 -28.24 -14.99 33.10
CA LYS A 118 -27.24 -14.82 32.07
C LYS A 118 -27.93 -14.79 30.72
N VAL A 119 -27.56 -13.79 29.89
CA VAL A 119 -28.09 -13.62 28.56
C VAL A 119 -26.98 -13.76 27.56
N ARG A 120 -27.26 -14.41 26.42
CA ARG A 120 -26.36 -14.53 25.28
C ARG A 120 -27.12 -14.22 24.02
N PHE A 121 -26.54 -13.33 23.24
CA PHE A 121 -26.97 -13.01 21.89
C PHE A 121 -26.23 -13.88 20.89
N GLY A 122 -26.90 -14.34 19.84
CA GLY A 122 -26.21 -15.12 18.82
C GLY A 122 -27.12 -15.72 17.78
N PHE A 123 -26.52 -16.60 16.99
CA PHE A 123 -27.15 -17.31 15.89
C PHE A 123 -27.23 -18.80 16.20
N LEU A 124 -28.40 -19.39 16.01
CA LEU A 124 -28.64 -20.82 16.17
C LEU A 124 -29.00 -21.42 14.79
N PRO A 125 -28.20 -22.33 14.23
CA PRO A 125 -28.53 -22.99 12.97
C PRO A 125 -29.86 -23.75 13.05
N THR A 126 -30.54 -23.90 11.92
CA THR A 126 -31.85 -24.58 11.86
C THR A 126 -31.83 -25.99 12.48
N GLU A 127 -30.75 -26.74 12.27
CA GLU A 127 -30.59 -28.07 12.87
C GLU A 127 -30.51 -28.00 14.40
N GLY A 128 -29.71 -27.05 14.92
CA GLY A 128 -29.58 -26.79 16.34
C GLY A 128 -30.91 -26.38 16.97
N TYR A 129 -31.64 -25.47 16.29
CA TYR A 129 -32.96 -25.04 16.73
C TYR A 129 -33.98 -26.20 16.81
N ASN A 130 -34.02 -27.06 15.79
CA ASN A 130 -34.90 -28.24 15.80
C ASN A 130 -34.55 -29.21 16.95
N LYS A 131 -33.26 -29.41 17.21
CA LYS A 131 -32.82 -30.21 18.36
C LYS A 131 -33.18 -29.56 19.70
N LEU A 132 -33.05 -28.24 19.81
CA LEU A 132 -33.45 -27.47 20.99
C LEU A 132 -34.93 -27.70 21.29
N MET A 133 -35.80 -27.50 20.28
CA MET A 133 -37.25 -27.66 20.43
C MET A 133 -37.67 -29.09 20.69
N SER A 134 -36.94 -30.10 20.18
CA SER A 134 -37.27 -31.50 20.40
C SER A 134 -36.84 -32.03 21.77
N ASN A 135 -35.72 -31.53 22.30
CA ASN A 135 -35.09 -32.16 23.48
C ASN A 135 -35.16 -31.29 24.72
N TYR A 136 -35.33 -29.98 24.59
CA TYR A 136 -35.22 -29.02 25.70
C TYR A 136 -36.40 -28.02 25.77
N ALA A 137 -37.47 -28.22 25.01
CA ALA A 137 -38.61 -27.29 25.01
C ALA A 137 -39.30 -27.17 26.38
N ASP A 138 -39.28 -28.22 27.16
CA ASP A 138 -39.90 -28.27 28.48
C ASP A 138 -38.90 -27.99 29.65
N ASP A 139 -37.64 -27.64 29.31
CA ASP A 139 -36.66 -27.34 30.36
C ASP A 139 -36.90 -25.93 30.92
N PRO A 140 -37.23 -25.79 32.21
CA PRO A 140 -37.55 -24.48 32.79
C PRO A 140 -36.35 -23.55 32.94
N TYR A 141 -35.13 -24.04 32.73
CA TYR A 141 -33.89 -23.26 32.86
C TYR A 141 -33.33 -22.79 31.52
N ILE A 142 -33.95 -23.20 30.41
CA ILE A 142 -33.52 -22.87 29.06
C ILE A 142 -34.64 -22.10 28.34
N LEU A 143 -34.43 -20.83 28.12
CA LEU A 143 -35.34 -20.01 27.34
C LEU A 143 -34.60 -19.44 26.12
N PHE A 144 -35.01 -19.81 24.91
CA PHE A 144 -34.58 -19.22 23.68
C PHE A 144 -35.65 -18.30 23.10
N VAL A 145 -35.29 -17.03 22.89
CA VAL A 145 -36.20 -16.04 22.30
C VAL A 145 -35.73 -15.74 20.88
N GLU A 146 -36.56 -16.13 19.92
CA GLU A 146 -36.32 -15.87 18.51
C GLU A 146 -36.52 -14.38 18.19
N CYS A 147 -35.54 -13.77 17.54
CA CYS A 147 -35.62 -12.37 17.10
C CYS A 147 -35.80 -12.28 15.58
N THR A 148 -34.98 -13.01 14.81
CA THR A 148 -35.03 -12.99 13.34
C THR A 148 -34.76 -14.38 12.78
N GLN A 149 -35.65 -14.84 11.89
CA GLN A 149 -35.47 -16.09 11.15
C GLN A 149 -34.77 -15.81 9.82
N THR A 150 -33.79 -16.64 9.49
CA THR A 150 -33.09 -16.66 8.20
C THR A 150 -33.26 -18.01 7.51
N LYS A 151 -32.74 -18.15 6.30
CA LYS A 151 -32.75 -19.44 5.57
C LYS A 151 -31.90 -20.52 6.25
N THR A 152 -30.90 -20.13 7.01
CA THR A 152 -29.89 -21.01 7.61
C THR A 152 -30.09 -21.25 9.10
N GLY A 153 -30.90 -20.43 9.77
CA GLY A 153 -31.14 -20.52 11.21
C GLY A 153 -31.83 -19.31 11.81
N TYR A 154 -31.71 -19.15 13.08
CA TYR A 154 -32.42 -18.19 13.90
C TYR A 154 -31.44 -17.29 14.66
N TRP A 155 -31.57 -15.99 14.52
CA TRP A 155 -30.98 -15.01 15.41
C TRP A 155 -31.84 -14.84 16.64
N GLY A 156 -31.24 -14.90 17.80
CA GLY A 156 -32.02 -14.79 19.04
C GLY A 156 -31.13 -14.63 20.25
N ILE A 157 -31.79 -14.65 21.38
CA ILE A 157 -31.12 -14.64 22.68
C ILE A 157 -31.51 -15.86 23.46
N TYR A 158 -30.58 -16.45 24.23
CA TYR A 158 -30.97 -17.36 25.25
C TYR A 158 -30.73 -16.78 26.64
N LEU A 159 -31.63 -17.16 27.55
CA LEU A 159 -31.61 -16.74 28.92
C LEU A 159 -31.51 -17.99 29.80
N THR A 160 -30.67 -17.92 30.82
CA THR A 160 -30.51 -19.01 31.81
C THR A 160 -30.18 -18.43 33.18
N PRO A 161 -30.61 -19.09 34.29
CA PRO A 161 -30.11 -18.73 35.61
C PRO A 161 -28.59 -18.81 35.68
N ARG A 162 -27.92 -17.86 36.35
CA ARG A 162 -26.45 -17.86 36.46
C ARG A 162 -25.87 -19.12 37.04
N GLU A 163 -26.60 -19.78 37.95
CA GLU A 163 -26.22 -21.05 38.59
C GLU A 163 -26.15 -22.20 37.56
N LYS A 164 -26.96 -22.14 36.50
CA LYS A 164 -27.02 -23.13 35.42
C LYS A 164 -26.27 -22.73 34.16
N ALA A 165 -25.61 -21.59 34.17
CA ALA A 165 -25.01 -21.00 32.99
C ALA A 165 -23.99 -21.91 32.28
N LEU A 166 -23.13 -22.63 33.03
CA LEU A 166 -22.16 -23.57 32.47
C LEU A 166 -22.80 -24.73 31.74
N GLU A 167 -23.86 -25.29 32.34
CA GLU A 167 -24.60 -26.43 31.76
C GLU A 167 -25.33 -25.99 30.49
N THR A 168 -26.02 -24.86 30.56
CA THR A 168 -26.77 -24.26 29.41
C THR A 168 -25.81 -23.82 28.30
N ASP A 169 -24.69 -23.18 28.61
CA ASP A 169 -23.66 -22.80 27.60
C ASP A 169 -23.13 -24.06 26.88
N GLY A 170 -22.94 -25.16 27.61
CA GLY A 170 -22.55 -26.47 27.03
C GLY A 170 -23.60 -27.02 26.07
N ILE A 171 -24.90 -26.95 26.44
CA ILE A 171 -26.01 -27.39 25.59
C ILE A 171 -26.03 -26.52 24.29
N PHE A 172 -26.01 -25.21 24.40
CA PHE A 172 -26.02 -24.34 23.22
C PHE A 172 -24.76 -24.50 22.34
N SER A 173 -23.61 -24.79 22.92
CA SER A 173 -22.40 -25.13 22.18
C SER A 173 -22.57 -26.44 21.38
N MET A 174 -23.18 -27.47 21.93
CA MET A 174 -23.50 -28.71 21.22
C MET A 174 -24.56 -28.53 20.12
N LEU A 175 -25.38 -27.51 20.23
CA LEU A 175 -26.37 -27.11 19.23
C LEU A 175 -25.79 -26.16 18.15
N TYR A 176 -24.47 -25.92 18.15
CA TYR A 176 -23.77 -25.03 17.26
C TYR A 176 -24.23 -23.57 17.35
N PHE A 177 -24.61 -23.12 18.55
CA PHE A 177 -24.91 -21.72 18.78
C PHE A 177 -23.66 -20.88 18.63
N GLU A 178 -23.70 -19.88 17.77
CA GLU A 178 -22.64 -18.92 17.53
C GLU A 178 -22.90 -17.64 18.34
N PRO A 179 -22.21 -17.45 19.47
CA PRO A 179 -22.43 -16.27 20.30
C PRO A 179 -21.89 -15.02 19.59
N VAL A 180 -22.66 -13.94 19.62
CA VAL A 180 -22.27 -12.63 19.11
C VAL A 180 -22.14 -11.67 20.28
N TYR A 181 -21.03 -10.95 20.29
CA TYR A 181 -20.86 -9.85 21.23
C TYR A 181 -21.66 -8.64 20.76
N VAL A 182 -22.64 -8.28 21.53
CA VAL A 182 -23.44 -7.07 21.32
C VAL A 182 -22.91 -6.02 22.30
N PRO A 183 -22.35 -4.89 21.80
CA PRO A 183 -21.91 -3.80 22.69
C PRO A 183 -23.05 -3.36 23.58
N GLY A 184 -22.83 -3.21 24.88
CA GLY A 184 -23.85 -2.69 25.78
C GLY A 184 -24.21 -1.26 25.40
N ALA A 185 -25.47 -1.05 25.03
CA ALA A 185 -26.01 0.27 24.74
C ALA A 185 -27.39 0.38 25.41
N ALA A 186 -27.70 1.58 25.87
CA ALA A 186 -28.98 1.85 26.52
C ALA A 186 -30.13 1.93 25.52
N GLY A 187 -31.24 1.29 25.82
CA GLY A 187 -32.44 1.35 25.03
C GLY A 187 -32.76 0.08 24.25
N SER A 188 -33.81 0.13 23.47
CA SER A 188 -34.23 -0.95 22.57
C SER A 188 -33.30 -1.06 21.35
N PRO A 189 -33.21 -2.23 20.69
CA PRO A 189 -32.40 -2.40 19.49
C PRO A 189 -32.69 -1.38 18.40
N ALA A 190 -33.93 -0.94 18.25
CA ALA A 190 -34.32 0.07 17.25
C ALA A 190 -33.76 1.46 17.58
N GLU A 191 -33.81 1.87 18.85
CA GLU A 191 -33.23 3.14 19.31
C GLU A 191 -31.71 3.13 19.20
N ILE A 192 -31.08 2.01 19.52
CA ILE A 192 -29.62 1.85 19.42
C ILE A 192 -29.19 1.97 17.94
N ILE A 193 -29.91 1.33 17.02
CA ILE A 193 -29.63 1.43 15.58
C ILE A 193 -29.77 2.88 15.10
N GLU A 194 -30.78 3.59 15.54
CA GLU A 194 -30.97 5.00 15.13
C GLU A 194 -29.82 5.86 15.63
N HIS A 195 -29.41 5.69 16.88
CA HIS A 195 -28.24 6.38 17.43
C HIS A 195 -26.94 6.05 16.67
N PHE A 196 -26.71 4.78 16.28
CA PHE A 196 -25.55 4.41 15.44
C PHE A 196 -25.63 5.05 14.06
N LYS A 197 -26.80 5.16 13.45
CA LYS A 197 -26.97 5.85 12.16
C LYS A 197 -26.68 7.34 12.26
N GLU A 198 -27.16 8.01 13.30
CA GLU A 198 -26.87 9.42 13.54
C GLU A 198 -25.37 9.65 13.70
N ASN A 199 -24.71 8.83 14.53
CA ASN A 199 -23.25 8.87 14.70
C ASN A 199 -22.50 8.58 13.39
N LEU A 200 -22.96 7.61 12.62
CA LEU A 200 -22.36 7.26 11.33
C LEU A 200 -22.38 8.45 10.35
N GLU A 201 -23.47 9.21 10.29
CA GLU A 201 -23.56 10.41 9.46
C GLU A 201 -22.63 11.53 9.93
N VAL A 202 -22.45 11.69 11.24
CA VAL A 202 -21.46 12.63 11.80
C VAL A 202 -20.04 12.20 11.45
N VAL A 203 -19.71 10.94 11.67
CA VAL A 203 -18.37 10.39 11.37
C VAL A 203 -18.05 10.48 9.88
N LYS A 204 -18.99 10.18 8.99
CA LYS A 204 -18.80 10.35 7.54
C LYS A 204 -18.42 11.78 7.16
N LYS A 205 -19.15 12.77 7.71
CA LYS A 205 -18.82 14.18 7.46
C LYS A 205 -17.44 14.54 7.98
N SER A 206 -17.05 14.02 9.14
CA SER A 206 -15.71 14.25 9.70
C SER A 206 -14.62 13.61 8.83
N VAL A 207 -14.85 12.40 8.26
CA VAL A 207 -13.94 11.78 7.29
C VAL A 207 -13.80 12.64 6.03
N ASP A 208 -14.90 13.17 5.51
CA ASP A 208 -14.89 14.05 4.33
C ASP A 208 -14.13 15.35 4.61
N ASP A 209 -14.29 15.92 5.80
CA ASP A 209 -13.54 17.12 6.24
C ASP A 209 -12.03 16.86 6.32
N VAL A 210 -11.62 15.76 6.94
CA VAL A 210 -10.19 15.39 7.00
C VAL A 210 -9.62 15.14 5.61
N ASN A 211 -10.36 14.47 4.73
CA ASN A 211 -9.93 14.26 3.34
C ASN A 211 -9.77 15.59 2.59
N ALA A 212 -10.68 16.55 2.82
CA ALA A 212 -10.58 17.89 2.24
C ALA A 212 -9.35 18.64 2.76
N ARG A 213 -9.02 18.51 4.07
CA ARG A 213 -7.82 19.10 4.68
C ARG A 213 -6.54 18.50 4.10
N ILE A 214 -6.47 17.17 3.90
CA ILE A 214 -5.34 16.50 3.25
C ILE A 214 -5.18 17.01 1.82
N ALA A 215 -6.28 17.09 1.05
CA ALA A 215 -6.25 17.57 -0.33
C ALA A 215 -5.83 19.03 -0.43
N ALA A 216 -6.29 19.90 0.48
CA ALA A 216 -5.89 21.31 0.53
C ALA A 216 -4.40 21.45 0.88
N LEU A 217 -3.93 20.74 1.90
CA LEU A 217 -2.52 20.73 2.29
C LEU A 217 -1.63 20.27 1.13
N TRP A 218 -2.01 19.20 0.43
CA TRP A 218 -1.28 18.73 -0.75
C TRP A 218 -1.27 19.80 -1.85
N HIS A 219 -2.42 20.36 -2.19
CA HIS A 219 -2.54 21.37 -3.25
C HIS A 219 -1.64 22.58 -3.02
N ASP A 220 -1.55 23.06 -1.76
CA ASP A 220 -0.71 24.21 -1.41
C ASP A 220 0.79 23.92 -1.59
N HIS A 221 1.18 22.64 -1.51
CA HIS A 221 2.58 22.21 -1.56
C HIS A 221 2.97 21.44 -2.84
N GLU A 222 1.99 21.07 -3.69
CA GLU A 222 2.15 20.19 -4.85
C GLU A 222 3.31 20.60 -5.77
N ALA A 223 3.36 21.86 -6.18
CA ALA A 223 4.37 22.35 -7.10
C ALA A 223 5.80 22.22 -6.55
N LYS A 224 5.98 22.47 -5.24
CA LYS A 224 7.29 22.36 -4.57
C LYS A 224 7.68 20.92 -4.35
N VAL A 225 6.74 20.08 -3.93
CA VAL A 225 6.96 18.63 -3.72
C VAL A 225 7.29 17.96 -5.05
N GLN A 226 6.55 18.26 -6.12
CA GLN A 226 6.81 17.74 -7.47
C GLN A 226 8.20 18.12 -7.96
N MET A 227 8.62 19.38 -7.79
CA MET A 227 9.97 19.83 -8.14
C MET A 227 11.05 19.08 -7.35
N LEU A 228 10.86 18.91 -6.05
CA LEU A 228 11.78 18.16 -5.19
C LEU A 228 11.83 16.68 -5.59
N TYR A 229 10.71 16.07 -5.91
CA TYR A 229 10.64 14.68 -6.38
C TYR A 229 11.45 14.46 -7.66
N ASP A 230 11.25 15.32 -8.67
CA ASP A 230 12.01 15.22 -9.91
C ASP A 230 13.51 15.46 -9.70
N THR A 231 13.84 16.43 -8.84
CA THR A 231 15.24 16.72 -8.47
C THR A 231 15.88 15.53 -7.78
N VAL A 232 15.22 14.95 -6.76
CA VAL A 232 15.70 13.78 -6.02
C VAL A 232 15.87 12.57 -6.96
N ARG A 233 14.91 12.32 -7.83
CA ARG A 233 15.00 11.26 -8.85
C ARG A 233 16.18 11.45 -9.79
N TYR A 234 16.40 12.69 -10.26
CA TYR A 234 17.52 13.01 -11.13
C TYR A 234 18.87 12.71 -10.44
N TYR A 235 19.05 13.20 -9.21
CA TYR A 235 20.30 12.98 -8.50
C TYR A 235 20.47 11.53 -8.03
N ALA A 236 19.40 10.83 -7.65
CA ALA A 236 19.44 9.40 -7.37
C ALA A 236 19.95 8.61 -8.58
N ALA A 237 19.40 8.87 -9.76
CA ALA A 237 19.85 8.25 -11.00
C ALA A 237 21.32 8.59 -11.34
N MET A 238 21.73 9.85 -11.09
CA MET A 238 23.13 10.27 -11.26
C MET A 238 24.08 9.50 -10.33
N TYR A 239 23.70 9.27 -9.07
CA TYR A 239 24.50 8.45 -8.14
C TYR A 239 24.58 7.00 -8.59
N ASP A 240 23.48 6.42 -9.05
CA ASP A 240 23.49 5.04 -9.55
C ASP A 240 24.38 4.89 -10.80
N LEU A 241 24.40 5.89 -11.68
CA LEU A 241 25.31 5.93 -12.83
C LEU A 241 26.79 6.07 -12.38
N ARG A 242 27.07 6.88 -11.33
CA ARG A 242 28.45 7.02 -10.79
C ARG A 242 28.99 5.71 -10.25
N ARG A 243 28.14 4.84 -9.69
CA ARG A 243 28.56 3.50 -9.19
C ARG A 243 29.01 2.57 -10.31
N MET A 244 28.64 2.83 -11.56
CA MET A 244 29.11 2.09 -12.73
C MET A 244 30.51 2.52 -13.17
N ALA A 245 31.02 3.64 -12.67
CA ALA A 245 32.35 4.13 -12.99
C ALA A 245 33.43 3.44 -12.16
N ALA A 246 34.64 3.30 -12.75
CA ALA A 246 35.85 2.97 -12.03
C ALA A 246 36.68 4.23 -11.80
N VAL A 247 37.29 4.36 -10.62
CA VAL A 247 38.02 5.55 -10.18
C VAL A 247 39.47 5.22 -9.87
N LYS A 248 40.38 6.13 -10.31
CA LYS A 248 41.80 6.10 -9.94
C LYS A 248 42.30 7.51 -9.72
N GLY A 249 42.56 7.84 -8.46
CA GLY A 249 42.93 9.20 -8.07
C GLY A 249 41.83 10.21 -8.44
N SER A 250 42.19 11.23 -9.22
CA SER A 250 41.24 12.25 -9.72
C SER A 250 40.55 11.87 -11.04
N HIS A 251 40.83 10.70 -11.60
CA HIS A 251 40.29 10.26 -12.87
C HIS A 251 39.20 9.24 -12.67
N PHE A 252 38.15 9.29 -13.48
CA PHE A 252 37.11 8.28 -13.55
C PHE A 252 37.02 7.71 -14.98
N PHE A 253 36.60 6.46 -15.06
CA PHE A 253 36.46 5.73 -16.29
C PHE A 253 35.04 5.15 -16.38
N CYS A 254 34.33 5.47 -17.44
CA CYS A 254 32.99 4.95 -17.73
C CYS A 254 33.02 4.18 -19.04
N VAL A 255 32.33 3.05 -19.07
CA VAL A 255 32.16 2.22 -20.26
C VAL A 255 30.68 1.97 -20.48
N GLY A 256 30.28 1.84 -21.72
CA GLY A 256 28.90 1.51 -22.05
C GLY A 256 28.72 1.28 -23.55
N TRP A 257 27.54 0.82 -23.90
CA TRP A 257 27.13 0.51 -25.25
C TRP A 257 26.28 1.64 -25.84
N VAL A 258 26.50 1.89 -27.11
CA VAL A 258 25.77 2.91 -27.89
C VAL A 258 25.26 2.26 -29.18
N PRO A 259 23.98 2.41 -29.54
CA PRO A 259 23.50 2.00 -30.86
C PRO A 259 24.29 2.67 -31.98
N ALA A 260 24.66 1.92 -32.99
CA ALA A 260 25.50 2.39 -34.07
C ALA A 260 25.04 3.73 -34.74
N PRO A 261 23.73 3.97 -34.93
CA PRO A 261 23.26 5.26 -35.49
C PRO A 261 23.50 6.47 -34.58
N ASP A 262 23.61 6.27 -33.26
CA ASP A 262 23.72 7.33 -32.26
C ASP A 262 25.17 7.65 -31.87
N VAL A 263 26.14 6.82 -32.34
CA VAL A 263 27.56 6.90 -31.94
C VAL A 263 28.16 8.27 -32.22
N GLU A 264 28.01 8.81 -33.44
CA GLU A 264 28.64 10.09 -33.81
C GLU A 264 28.05 11.25 -33.02
N GLU A 265 26.73 11.27 -32.78
CA GLU A 265 26.07 12.32 -31.99
C GLU A 265 26.55 12.30 -30.55
N ILE A 266 26.55 11.11 -29.93
CA ILE A 266 26.91 10.93 -28.52
C ILE A 266 28.42 11.20 -28.31
N ALA A 267 29.25 10.63 -29.15
CA ALA A 267 30.71 10.89 -29.10
C ALA A 267 31.04 12.35 -29.33
N GLY A 268 30.34 13.03 -30.24
CA GLY A 268 30.49 14.49 -30.49
C GLY A 268 30.14 15.30 -29.25
N LYS A 269 29.00 15.02 -28.61
CA LYS A 269 28.59 15.68 -27.37
C LYS A 269 29.56 15.40 -26.22
N ALA A 270 30.04 14.21 -26.10
CA ALA A 270 30.99 13.84 -25.07
C ALA A 270 32.37 14.50 -25.27
N ARG A 271 32.87 14.59 -26.50
CA ARG A 271 34.15 15.29 -26.81
C ARG A 271 34.07 16.80 -26.59
N ALA A 272 32.87 17.38 -26.58
CA ALA A 272 32.67 18.78 -26.27
C ALA A 272 32.81 19.11 -24.76
N VAL A 273 32.80 18.09 -23.90
CA VAL A 273 33.01 18.25 -22.47
C VAL A 273 34.49 18.40 -22.18
N LYS A 274 34.87 19.47 -21.50
CA LYS A 274 36.26 19.76 -21.13
C LYS A 274 36.83 18.62 -20.27
N ASP A 275 38.07 18.23 -20.54
CA ASP A 275 38.83 17.21 -19.84
C ASP A 275 38.28 15.77 -19.95
N LEU A 276 37.33 15.51 -20.86
CA LEU A 276 36.80 14.20 -21.19
C LEU A 276 37.49 13.63 -22.44
N ARG A 277 38.07 12.42 -22.29
CA ARG A 277 38.61 11.64 -23.43
C ARG A 277 37.60 10.57 -23.81
N VAL A 278 37.27 10.49 -25.09
CA VAL A 278 36.30 9.52 -25.64
C VAL A 278 37.00 8.62 -26.67
N THR A 279 36.96 7.34 -26.43
CA THR A 279 37.35 6.28 -27.40
C THR A 279 36.10 5.56 -27.83
N VAL A 280 35.97 5.28 -29.11
CA VAL A 280 34.87 4.53 -29.68
C VAL A 280 35.47 3.31 -30.37
N ASP A 281 35.12 2.14 -29.90
CA ASP A 281 35.64 0.87 -30.42
C ASP A 281 34.45 0.01 -30.90
N GLY A 282 34.72 -0.91 -31.83
CA GLY A 282 33.73 -1.89 -32.27
C GLY A 282 33.43 -2.93 -31.19
N PRO A 283 32.32 -3.69 -31.33
CA PRO A 283 31.94 -4.74 -30.36
C PRO A 283 33.01 -5.80 -30.18
N GLU A 284 33.89 -6.05 -31.17
CA GLU A 284 34.96 -7.01 -31.09
C GLU A 284 36.04 -6.61 -30.04
N ALA A 285 36.21 -5.33 -29.77
CA ALA A 285 37.16 -4.83 -28.77
C ALA A 285 36.74 -5.16 -27.33
N ALA A 286 35.46 -5.45 -27.10
CA ALA A 286 34.93 -5.80 -25.79
C ALA A 286 35.27 -7.23 -25.32
N GLY A 287 35.94 -8.03 -26.12
CA GLY A 287 36.42 -9.34 -25.77
C GLY A 287 35.28 -10.37 -25.53
N LYS A 288 35.12 -10.78 -24.25
CA LYS A 288 34.13 -11.81 -23.88
C LYS A 288 32.71 -11.23 -23.58
N MET A 289 32.54 -9.91 -23.65
CA MET A 289 31.25 -9.27 -23.35
C MET A 289 30.40 -9.20 -24.60
N THR A 290 29.14 -9.60 -24.46
CA THR A 290 28.14 -9.50 -25.53
C THR A 290 27.42 -8.16 -25.43
N PRO A 291 27.29 -7.38 -26.51
CA PRO A 291 26.52 -6.17 -26.54
C PRO A 291 25.05 -6.45 -26.15
N PRO A 292 24.38 -5.53 -25.44
CA PRO A 292 22.96 -5.67 -25.14
C PRO A 292 22.13 -5.54 -26.42
N THR A 293 21.07 -6.31 -26.52
CA THR A 293 20.14 -6.26 -27.66
C THR A 293 19.13 -5.14 -27.44
N LYS A 294 19.00 -4.24 -28.42
CA LYS A 294 17.96 -3.19 -28.41
C LYS A 294 16.95 -3.52 -29.50
N LEU A 295 15.70 -3.82 -29.12
CA LEU A 295 14.60 -4.00 -30.07
C LEU A 295 14.28 -2.70 -30.79
N LYS A 296 14.09 -2.78 -32.12
CA LYS A 296 13.69 -1.65 -32.95
C LYS A 296 12.50 -2.06 -33.81
N ASN A 297 11.33 -2.04 -33.23
CA ASN A 297 10.10 -2.45 -33.88
C ASN A 297 9.26 -1.26 -34.35
N PRO A 298 8.52 -1.39 -35.47
CA PRO A 298 7.57 -0.37 -35.91
C PRO A 298 6.48 -0.17 -34.83
N TRP A 299 5.87 1.01 -34.84
CA TRP A 299 4.92 1.41 -33.81
C TRP A 299 3.75 0.42 -33.58
N TRP A 300 3.32 -0.27 -34.62
CA TRP A 300 2.22 -1.24 -34.57
C TRP A 300 2.60 -2.58 -33.92
N SER A 301 3.86 -2.95 -33.89
CA SER A 301 4.35 -4.16 -33.24
C SER A 301 4.88 -3.97 -31.82
N ARG A 302 5.05 -2.70 -31.36
CA ARG A 302 5.50 -2.39 -30.01
C ARG A 302 4.69 -3.07 -28.89
N PRO A 303 3.35 -3.23 -28.97
CA PRO A 303 2.61 -3.95 -27.95
C PRO A 303 3.06 -5.41 -27.77
N PHE A 304 3.70 -5.99 -28.78
CA PHE A 304 4.22 -7.37 -28.73
C PHE A 304 5.63 -7.44 -28.13
N GLU A 305 6.37 -6.34 -28.02
CA GLU A 305 7.67 -6.28 -27.35
C GLU A 305 7.58 -6.76 -25.90
N PHE A 306 6.45 -6.49 -25.22
CA PHE A 306 6.20 -6.99 -23.87
C PHE A 306 6.30 -8.51 -23.76
N PHE A 307 5.83 -9.25 -24.75
CA PHE A 307 5.95 -10.72 -24.76
C PHE A 307 7.38 -11.16 -24.96
N VAL A 308 8.15 -10.49 -25.82
CA VAL A 308 9.57 -10.78 -26.03
C VAL A 308 10.38 -10.49 -24.77
N GLU A 309 10.13 -9.35 -24.11
CA GLU A 309 10.76 -8.99 -22.84
C GLU A 309 10.43 -9.99 -21.72
N MET A 310 9.20 -10.51 -21.68
CA MET A 310 8.77 -11.49 -20.68
C MET A 310 9.47 -12.85 -20.83
N TYR A 311 9.79 -13.26 -22.08
CA TYR A 311 10.52 -14.51 -22.36
C TYR A 311 12.06 -14.34 -22.39
N GLY A 312 12.55 -13.11 -22.32
CA GLY A 312 13.96 -12.73 -22.41
C GLY A 312 14.33 -12.22 -23.80
N LEU A 313 15.14 -11.16 -23.85
CA LEU A 313 15.62 -10.60 -25.11
C LEU A 313 16.55 -11.61 -25.81
N PRO A 314 16.49 -11.72 -27.15
CA PRO A 314 17.42 -12.58 -27.91
C PRO A 314 18.86 -12.10 -27.70
N ALA A 315 19.82 -13.00 -27.75
CA ALA A 315 21.21 -12.64 -27.62
C ALA A 315 21.69 -11.82 -28.84
N TYR A 316 22.69 -10.94 -28.61
CA TYR A 316 23.25 -10.13 -29.69
C TYR A 316 23.81 -11.03 -30.81
N GLY A 317 23.30 -10.84 -32.02
CA GLY A 317 23.67 -11.66 -33.20
C GLY A 317 22.71 -12.82 -33.46
N GLU A 318 21.70 -13.05 -32.67
CA GLU A 318 20.59 -13.94 -33.05
C GLU A 318 19.62 -13.21 -33.98
N THR A 319 19.03 -13.98 -34.89
CA THR A 319 18.11 -13.43 -35.90
C THR A 319 16.79 -13.03 -35.19
N ASP A 320 16.37 -11.80 -35.36
CA ASP A 320 15.04 -11.36 -34.99
C ASP A 320 14.01 -12.05 -35.90
N VAL A 321 13.10 -12.83 -35.32
CA VAL A 321 12.14 -13.67 -36.06
C VAL A 321 10.77 -12.97 -36.06
#